data_9a6977c138f6b7b2a1f346ef6973c0e5
#
_entry.id   9a6977c138f6b7b2a1f346ef6973c0e5
#
_cell.length_a   1.000
_cell.length_b   1.000
_cell.length_c   1.000
_cell.angle_alpha   90.00
_cell.angle_beta   90.00
_cell.angle_gamma   90.00
#
_symmetry.space_group_name_H-M   'P 1'
#
loop_
_entity.id
_entity.type
_entity.pdbx_description
1 polymer ?
#
loop_
_entity_poly.entity_id
_entity_poly.type
_entity_poly.pdbx_seq_one_letter_code
_entity_poly.pdbx_strand_id
1 'polypeptide(L)'
;MKTDSYKALSNYIDLLLDAICVVDKFGRFEFVSSSAERIFGYTPEEMLGRPMIELVHPDDRERTLKAAAEINAGAVKIDFENRYIRKDGQIAYIQWSARLSDDQKVRVAVARDITKHKQLLAQLQHIAFYDPLTQLPNRALFEDRLQQSLARARREQGMLALCFVDLDKFKEVNDRHGHAAGDLYLQTVAERLLYSMRETDTVARLGGDEFVIIMDAVTEQSDVVNSLQHLLVKLQQPFLYGQHRLNLSASIGIALFPDHGQEQASLLAAADRAMYKAKHAGGNQLYVATELRNFGEKNYG
;
A
#
# COMPACT_ATOMS: atom_id res chain seq x y z
N MET A 1 39.22 9.28 41.60
CA MET A 1 39.60 9.20 40.18
C MET A 1 38.86 8.13 39.38
N LYS A 2 38.87 6.81 39.72
CA LYS A 2 38.10 5.81 38.91
C LYS A 2 36.58 5.99 38.99
N THR A 3 36.04 6.34 40.16
CA THR A 3 34.60 6.56 40.38
C THR A 3 34.03 7.74 39.59
N ASP A 4 34.81 8.81 39.43
CA ASP A 4 34.38 10.00 38.68
C ASP A 4 34.39 9.75 37.18
N SER A 5 35.33 8.92 36.68
CA SER A 5 35.35 8.51 35.28
C SER A 5 34.15 7.63 34.91
N TYR A 6 33.69 6.75 35.80
CA TYR A 6 32.49 5.93 35.57
C TYR A 6 31.18 6.75 35.59
N LYS A 7 31.10 7.75 36.49
CA LYS A 7 29.96 8.68 36.49
C LYS A 7 29.91 9.53 35.23
N ALA A 8 31.08 10.02 34.76
CA ALA A 8 31.16 10.78 33.52
C ALA A 8 30.73 9.91 32.31
N LEU A 9 31.14 8.62 32.25
CA LEU A 9 30.76 7.70 31.19
C LEU A 9 29.25 7.42 31.20
N SER A 10 28.66 7.24 32.39
CA SER A 10 27.20 7.07 32.53
C SER A 10 26.45 8.29 32.00
N ASN A 11 26.92 9.50 32.33
CA ASN A 11 26.28 10.72 31.81
C ASN A 11 26.34 10.82 30.27
N TYR A 12 27.45 10.37 29.65
CA TYR A 12 27.52 10.35 28.18
C TYR A 12 26.60 9.30 27.54
N ILE A 13 26.45 8.13 28.19
CA ILE A 13 25.50 7.10 27.73
C ILE A 13 24.08 7.64 27.77
N ASP A 14 23.71 8.41 28.78
CA ASP A 14 22.39 9.00 28.92
C ASP A 14 22.09 10.12 27.90
N LEU A 15 23.11 10.68 27.25
CA LEU A 15 22.96 11.63 26.15
C LEU A 15 22.69 10.93 24.79
N LEU A 16 22.92 9.63 24.70
CA LEU A 16 22.66 8.89 23.47
C LEU A 16 21.14 8.79 23.20
N LEU A 17 20.78 8.91 21.94
CA LEU A 17 19.39 8.77 21.51
C LEU A 17 18.97 7.29 21.46
N ASP A 18 19.89 6.37 21.22
CA ASP A 18 19.65 4.93 21.26
C ASP A 18 19.73 4.44 22.71
N ALA A 19 18.90 3.48 23.10
CA ALA A 19 18.98 2.91 24.43
C ALA A 19 20.03 1.80 24.48
N ILE A 20 20.86 1.84 25.53
CA ILE A 20 21.78 0.75 25.85
C ILE A 20 21.10 -0.16 26.87
N CYS A 21 21.06 -1.44 26.55
CA CYS A 21 20.48 -2.48 27.40
C CYS A 21 21.53 -3.54 27.68
N VAL A 22 21.64 -3.97 28.94
CA VAL A 22 22.40 -5.14 29.35
C VAL A 22 21.43 -6.17 29.89
N VAL A 23 21.52 -7.38 29.35
CA VAL A 23 20.58 -8.46 29.64
C VAL A 23 21.37 -9.70 30.08
N ASP A 24 20.97 -10.33 31.17
CA ASP A 24 21.57 -11.53 31.69
C ASP A 24 21.32 -12.77 30.79
N LYS A 25 21.91 -13.89 31.13
CA LYS A 25 21.73 -15.16 30.41
C LYS A 25 20.29 -15.69 30.40
N PHE A 26 19.45 -15.22 31.33
CA PHE A 26 18.03 -15.60 31.43
C PHE A 26 17.11 -14.61 30.70
N GLY A 27 17.66 -13.57 30.10
CA GLY A 27 16.90 -12.57 29.36
C GLY A 27 16.33 -11.44 30.21
N ARG A 28 16.84 -11.21 31.44
CA ARG A 28 16.39 -10.14 32.31
C ARG A 28 17.29 -8.91 32.16
N PHE A 29 16.70 -7.74 32.20
CA PHE A 29 17.45 -6.50 32.15
C PHE A 29 18.27 -6.31 33.44
N GLU A 30 19.58 -6.16 33.32
CA GLU A 30 20.50 -5.79 34.41
C GLU A 30 20.86 -4.31 34.38
N PHE A 31 20.83 -3.69 33.20
CA PHE A 31 21.03 -2.27 33.01
C PHE A 31 20.24 -1.78 31.83
N VAL A 32 19.73 -0.57 31.92
CA VAL A 32 19.04 0.13 30.84
C VAL A 32 19.37 1.62 30.96
N SER A 33 19.81 2.27 29.88
CA SER A 33 20.02 3.71 29.87
C SER A 33 18.71 4.50 29.94
N SER A 34 18.78 5.76 30.35
CA SER A 34 17.62 6.66 30.47
C SER A 34 16.83 6.83 29.17
N SER A 35 17.47 6.68 28.00
CA SER A 35 16.84 6.73 26.69
C SER A 35 15.75 5.66 26.50
N ALA A 36 15.74 4.60 27.31
CA ALA A 36 14.72 3.55 27.27
C ALA A 36 13.31 4.09 27.58
N GLU A 37 13.20 5.08 28.47
CA GLU A 37 11.91 5.68 28.78
C GLU A 37 11.25 6.28 27.54
N ARG A 38 12.03 6.99 26.72
CA ARG A 38 11.57 7.55 25.45
C ARG A 38 11.22 6.49 24.43
N ILE A 39 11.97 5.38 24.39
CA ILE A 39 11.79 4.31 23.38
C ILE A 39 10.68 3.34 23.77
N PHE A 40 10.64 2.91 25.03
CA PHE A 40 9.72 1.86 25.50
C PHE A 40 8.58 2.40 26.38
N GLY A 41 8.70 3.65 26.87
CA GLY A 41 7.73 4.26 27.79
C GLY A 41 7.86 3.78 29.23
N TYR A 42 8.84 2.94 29.55
CA TYR A 42 9.16 2.49 30.91
C TYR A 42 10.43 3.17 31.40
N THR A 43 10.43 3.54 32.69
CA THR A 43 11.69 4.02 33.30
C THR A 43 12.70 2.87 33.42
N PRO A 44 14.01 3.18 33.50
CA PRO A 44 15.02 2.15 33.76
C PRO A 44 14.67 1.24 34.95
N GLU A 45 14.20 1.82 36.04
CA GLU A 45 13.85 1.10 37.27
C GLU A 45 12.69 0.13 37.05
N GLU A 46 11.72 0.49 36.24
CA GLU A 46 10.58 -0.38 35.88
C GLU A 46 11.00 -1.54 34.96
N MET A 47 12.13 -1.40 34.25
CA MET A 47 12.65 -2.45 33.36
C MET A 47 13.61 -3.42 34.06
N LEU A 48 14.35 -2.95 35.05
CA LEU A 48 15.35 -3.79 35.75
C LEU A 48 14.71 -5.07 36.31
N GLY A 49 15.35 -6.21 36.05
CA GLY A 49 14.92 -7.55 36.47
C GLY A 49 13.76 -8.14 35.66
N ARG A 50 13.09 -7.35 34.80
CA ARG A 50 12.02 -7.89 33.95
C ARG A 50 12.60 -8.71 32.80
N PRO A 51 11.94 -9.81 32.39
CA PRO A 51 12.29 -10.50 31.16
C PRO A 51 12.03 -9.62 29.92
N MET A 52 13.03 -9.43 29.08
CA MET A 52 12.90 -8.63 27.85
C MET A 52 11.75 -9.13 26.94
N ILE A 53 11.50 -10.43 26.97
CA ILE A 53 10.52 -11.07 26.10
C ILE A 53 9.07 -10.66 26.41
N GLU A 54 8.80 -10.15 27.62
CA GLU A 54 7.49 -9.65 28.00
C GLU A 54 7.10 -8.41 27.22
N LEU A 55 8.09 -7.57 26.87
CA LEU A 55 7.89 -6.34 26.11
C LEU A 55 7.84 -6.59 24.59
N VAL A 56 8.28 -7.76 24.14
CA VAL A 56 8.27 -8.13 22.71
C VAL A 56 6.86 -8.49 22.26
N HIS A 57 6.45 -7.98 21.08
CA HIS A 57 5.18 -8.34 20.46
C HIS A 57 5.04 -9.86 20.32
N PRO A 58 3.88 -10.47 20.61
CA PRO A 58 3.71 -11.93 20.63
C PRO A 58 4.23 -12.64 19.39
N ASP A 59 3.92 -12.15 18.19
CA ASP A 59 4.36 -12.76 16.92
C ASP A 59 5.87 -12.75 16.73
N ASP A 60 6.60 -11.85 17.41
CA ASP A 60 8.05 -11.70 17.26
C ASP A 60 8.86 -12.43 18.34
N ARG A 61 8.18 -13.05 19.33
CA ARG A 61 8.83 -13.69 20.49
C ARG A 61 9.71 -14.85 20.08
N GLU A 62 9.23 -15.77 19.27
CA GLU A 62 9.98 -16.94 18.84
C GLU A 62 11.29 -16.54 18.14
N ARG A 63 11.23 -15.68 17.14
CA ARG A 63 12.42 -15.21 16.41
C ARG A 63 13.38 -14.40 17.28
N THR A 64 12.85 -13.68 18.28
CA THR A 64 13.67 -12.93 19.25
C THR A 64 14.42 -13.88 20.18
N LEU A 65 13.78 -14.92 20.69
CA LEU A 65 14.42 -15.95 21.52
C LEU A 65 15.50 -16.71 20.74
N LYS A 66 15.25 -17.05 19.48
CA LYS A 66 16.24 -17.65 18.58
C LYS A 66 17.47 -16.75 18.42
N ALA A 67 17.27 -15.46 18.12
CA ALA A 67 18.36 -14.50 18.00
C ALA A 67 19.16 -14.36 19.32
N ALA A 68 18.46 -14.35 20.46
CA ALA A 68 19.09 -14.29 21.79
C ALA A 68 19.95 -15.55 22.07
N ALA A 69 19.48 -16.75 21.68
CA ALA A 69 20.24 -17.99 21.80
C ALA A 69 21.50 -17.98 20.93
N GLU A 70 21.42 -17.48 19.70
CA GLU A 70 22.56 -17.33 18.80
C GLU A 70 23.62 -16.36 19.36
N ILE A 71 23.19 -15.25 20.00
CA ILE A 71 24.10 -14.31 20.66
C ILE A 71 24.78 -14.98 21.87
N ASN A 72 24.04 -15.76 22.67
CA ASN A 72 24.60 -16.51 23.79
C ASN A 72 25.61 -17.59 23.33
N ALA A 73 25.51 -18.08 22.10
CA ALA A 73 26.47 -18.96 21.47
C ALA A 73 27.67 -18.20 20.83
N GLY A 74 27.78 -16.89 21.02
CA GLY A 74 28.91 -16.07 20.56
C GLY A 74 28.66 -15.33 19.24
N ALA A 75 27.47 -15.43 18.64
CA ALA A 75 27.15 -14.67 17.44
C ALA A 75 27.01 -13.16 17.76
N VAL A 76 27.39 -12.33 16.80
CA VAL A 76 27.09 -10.90 16.81
C VAL A 76 25.87 -10.66 15.94
N LYS A 77 24.87 -9.98 16.46
CA LYS A 77 23.72 -9.53 15.69
C LYS A 77 23.84 -8.07 15.40
N ILE A 78 23.70 -7.74 14.13
CA ILE A 78 23.65 -6.37 13.64
C ILE A 78 22.33 -6.27 12.86
N ASP A 79 21.59 -5.19 13.04
CA ASP A 79 20.36 -4.90 12.31
C ASP A 79 19.20 -5.92 12.52
N PHE A 80 19.13 -6.56 13.71
CA PHE A 80 17.98 -7.38 14.06
C PHE A 80 16.79 -6.49 14.40
N GLU A 81 15.71 -6.60 13.65
CA GLU A 81 14.51 -5.80 13.87
C GLU A 81 13.40 -6.65 14.50
N ASN A 82 12.69 -6.10 15.48
CA ASN A 82 11.48 -6.68 16.03
C ASN A 82 10.54 -5.60 16.57
N ARG A 83 9.31 -6.00 16.88
CA ARG A 83 8.28 -5.13 17.46
C ARG A 83 8.28 -5.28 18.99
N TYR A 84 8.21 -4.14 19.66
CA TYR A 84 8.00 -4.03 21.11
C TYR A 84 6.66 -3.37 21.38
N ILE A 85 6.04 -3.70 22.52
CA ILE A 85 4.84 -3.05 23.02
C ILE A 85 5.29 -2.06 24.08
N ARG A 86 5.06 -0.76 23.82
CA ARG A 86 5.35 0.32 24.77
C ARG A 86 4.41 0.25 25.96
N LYS A 87 4.71 1.01 27.02
CA LYS A 87 3.88 1.11 28.23
C LYS A 87 2.45 1.59 27.94
N ASP A 88 2.28 2.45 26.94
CA ASP A 88 0.99 2.96 26.46
C ASP A 88 0.25 2.01 25.51
N GLY A 89 0.79 0.82 25.24
CA GLY A 89 0.21 -0.17 24.33
C GLY A 89 0.56 0.04 22.85
N GLN A 90 1.25 1.11 22.48
CA GLN A 90 1.65 1.34 21.10
C GLN A 90 2.79 0.41 20.68
N ILE A 91 2.83 0.06 19.38
CA ILE A 91 3.89 -0.77 18.82
C ILE A 91 5.09 0.11 18.42
N ALA A 92 6.27 -0.24 18.91
CA ALA A 92 7.54 0.31 18.49
C ALA A 92 8.31 -0.70 17.63
N TYR A 93 8.85 -0.26 16.51
CA TYR A 93 9.78 -1.05 15.70
C TYR A 93 11.20 -0.74 16.19
N ILE A 94 11.88 -1.76 16.72
CA ILE A 94 13.22 -1.59 17.31
C ILE A 94 14.23 -2.35 16.46
N GLN A 95 15.30 -1.65 16.07
CA GLN A 95 16.48 -2.24 15.47
C GLN A 95 17.51 -2.46 16.56
N TRP A 96 18.02 -3.68 16.65
CA TRP A 96 18.98 -4.12 17.67
C TRP A 96 20.33 -4.42 17.06
N SER A 97 21.37 -3.91 17.71
CA SER A 97 22.73 -4.41 17.56
C SER A 97 23.16 -4.99 18.90
N ALA A 98 23.51 -6.28 18.94
CA ALA A 98 23.77 -6.98 20.20
C ALA A 98 24.91 -8.00 20.07
N ARG A 99 25.71 -8.11 21.15
CA ARG A 99 26.77 -9.09 21.31
C ARG A 99 26.85 -9.57 22.75
N LEU A 100 27.49 -10.72 22.93
CA LEU A 100 27.86 -11.20 24.25
C LEU A 100 29.05 -10.38 24.79
N SER A 101 29.10 -10.13 26.12
CA SER A 101 30.25 -9.52 26.77
C SER A 101 31.49 -10.43 26.73
N ASP A 102 32.67 -9.87 26.84
CA ASP A 102 33.94 -10.63 26.75
C ASP A 102 34.07 -11.66 27.88
N ASP A 103 33.46 -11.42 29.04
CA ASP A 103 33.39 -12.39 30.15
C ASP A 103 32.25 -13.39 29.97
N GLN A 104 31.51 -13.34 28.85
CA GLN A 104 30.41 -14.24 28.45
C GLN A 104 29.24 -14.33 29.45
N LYS A 105 29.03 -13.29 30.28
CA LYS A 105 27.98 -13.29 31.31
C LYS A 105 26.70 -12.60 30.89
N VAL A 106 26.83 -11.51 30.14
CA VAL A 106 25.70 -10.66 29.76
C VAL A 106 25.71 -10.33 28.26
N ARG A 107 24.55 -10.07 27.72
CA ARG A 107 24.41 -9.51 26.38
C ARG A 107 24.33 -7.99 26.48
N VAL A 108 25.17 -7.31 25.75
CA VAL A 108 25.12 -5.86 25.58
C VAL A 108 24.43 -5.55 24.26
N ALA A 109 23.39 -4.74 24.29
CA ALA A 109 22.58 -4.43 23.15
C ALA A 109 22.31 -2.91 23.05
N VAL A 110 22.25 -2.43 21.83
CA VAL A 110 21.81 -1.07 21.49
C VAL A 110 20.46 -1.17 20.80
N ALA A 111 19.47 -0.47 21.33
CA ALA A 111 18.11 -0.39 20.81
C ALA A 111 17.91 0.96 20.10
N ARG A 112 17.65 0.92 18.82
CA ARG A 112 17.29 2.08 18.02
C ARG A 112 15.81 2.02 17.66
N ASP A 113 15.07 3.06 18.00
CA ASP A 113 13.68 3.20 17.56
C ASP A 113 13.62 3.62 16.09
N ILE A 114 13.17 2.72 15.24
CA ILE A 114 12.98 2.94 13.80
C ILE A 114 11.50 3.11 13.40
N THR A 115 10.61 3.30 14.39
CA THR A 115 9.16 3.39 14.15
C THR A 115 8.82 4.50 13.17
N LYS A 116 9.36 5.71 13.40
CA LYS A 116 9.16 6.85 12.51
C LYS A 116 9.72 6.58 11.10
N HIS A 117 10.86 5.92 11.01
CA HIS A 117 11.44 5.55 9.71
C HIS A 117 10.54 4.57 8.94
N LYS A 118 10.04 3.52 9.60
CA LYS A 118 9.08 2.56 9.00
C LYS A 118 7.78 3.23 8.56
N GLN A 119 7.25 4.15 9.37
CA GLN A 119 6.06 4.92 9.04
C GLN A 119 6.27 5.81 7.81
N LEU A 120 7.40 6.52 7.75
CA LEU A 120 7.74 7.37 6.60
C LEU A 120 7.93 6.55 5.32
N LEU A 121 8.60 5.40 5.41
CA LEU A 121 8.74 4.50 4.26
C LEU A 121 7.37 3.98 3.78
N ALA A 122 6.49 3.58 4.69
CA ALA A 122 5.14 3.14 4.34
C ALA A 122 4.32 4.28 3.69
N GLN A 123 4.44 5.51 4.21
CA GLN A 123 3.81 6.68 3.61
C GLN A 123 4.36 6.98 2.21
N LEU A 124 5.69 6.92 2.04
CA LEU A 124 6.31 7.10 0.71
C LEU A 124 5.85 6.05 -0.29
N GLN A 125 5.79 4.78 0.12
CA GLN A 125 5.24 3.71 -0.71
C GLN A 125 3.78 3.96 -1.06
N HIS A 126 2.97 4.40 -0.10
CA HIS A 126 1.57 4.73 -0.35
C HIS A 126 1.43 5.87 -1.37
N ILE A 127 2.17 6.97 -1.19
CA ILE A 127 2.17 8.09 -2.15
C ILE A 127 2.69 7.67 -3.53
N ALA A 128 3.68 6.77 -3.59
CA ALA A 128 4.23 6.29 -4.86
C ALA A 128 3.24 5.44 -5.67
N PHE A 129 2.30 4.75 -5.02
CA PHE A 129 1.44 3.75 -5.65
C PHE A 129 -0.06 4.05 -5.60
N TYR A 130 -0.50 5.03 -4.81
CA TYR A 130 -1.91 5.36 -4.66
C TYR A 130 -2.18 6.83 -4.95
N ASP A 131 -3.36 7.11 -5.48
CA ASP A 131 -3.86 8.48 -5.68
C ASP A 131 -4.24 9.09 -4.32
N PRO A 132 -3.71 10.26 -3.94
CA PRO A 132 -3.92 10.81 -2.60
C PRO A 132 -5.37 11.24 -2.33
N LEU A 133 -6.16 11.57 -3.37
CA LEU A 133 -7.54 12.01 -3.21
C LEU A 133 -8.50 10.82 -3.06
N THR A 134 -8.37 9.82 -3.92
CA THR A 134 -9.33 8.71 -4.01
C THR A 134 -8.84 7.44 -3.31
N GLN A 135 -7.57 7.39 -2.92
CA GLN A 135 -6.92 6.21 -2.35
C GLN A 135 -6.92 4.97 -3.25
N LEU A 136 -7.27 5.15 -4.51
CA LEU A 136 -7.16 4.09 -5.52
C LEU A 136 -5.71 3.92 -5.97
N PRO A 137 -5.32 2.76 -6.50
CA PRO A 137 -4.12 2.60 -7.29
C PRO A 137 -3.93 3.75 -8.28
N ASN A 138 -2.73 4.31 -8.31
CA ASN A 138 -2.36 5.32 -9.29
C ASN A 138 -1.88 4.67 -10.61
N ARG A 139 -1.44 5.47 -11.56
CA ARG A 139 -0.93 5.00 -12.86
C ARG A 139 0.18 3.95 -12.71
N ALA A 140 1.15 4.17 -11.81
CA ALA A 140 2.28 3.27 -11.65
C ALA A 140 1.84 1.87 -11.14
N LEU A 141 0.98 1.83 -10.12
CA LEU A 141 0.47 0.56 -9.59
C LEU A 141 -0.48 -0.12 -10.57
N PHE A 142 -1.27 0.66 -11.32
CA PHE A 142 -2.13 0.13 -12.38
C PHE A 142 -1.31 -0.57 -13.48
N GLU A 143 -0.24 0.06 -13.97
CA GLU A 143 0.62 -0.49 -15.02
C GLU A 143 1.26 -1.81 -14.58
N ASP A 144 1.76 -1.89 -13.34
CA ASP A 144 2.30 -3.12 -12.75
C ASP A 144 1.23 -4.22 -12.68
N ARG A 145 0.05 -3.92 -12.14
CA ARG A 145 -1.06 -4.88 -12.05
C ARG A 145 -1.54 -5.38 -13.41
N LEU A 146 -1.67 -4.48 -14.38
CA LEU A 146 -2.08 -4.87 -15.73
C LEU A 146 -1.04 -5.81 -16.37
N GLN A 147 0.25 -5.55 -16.18
CA GLN A 147 1.31 -6.43 -16.66
C GLN A 147 1.20 -7.83 -16.02
N GLN A 148 0.97 -7.90 -14.72
CA GLN A 148 0.79 -9.16 -13.99
C GLN A 148 -0.46 -9.93 -14.47
N SER A 149 -1.59 -9.23 -14.63
CA SER A 149 -2.84 -9.81 -15.12
C SER A 149 -2.71 -10.35 -16.54
N LEU A 150 -2.05 -9.61 -17.44
CA LEU A 150 -1.75 -10.07 -18.79
C LEU A 150 -0.85 -11.32 -18.81
N ALA A 151 0.19 -11.35 -17.98
CA ALA A 151 1.07 -12.52 -17.87
C ALA A 151 0.31 -13.75 -17.36
N ARG A 152 -0.62 -13.56 -16.42
CA ARG A 152 -1.51 -14.61 -15.92
C ARG A 152 -2.46 -15.09 -17.01
N ALA A 153 -3.18 -14.19 -17.68
CA ALA A 153 -4.13 -14.52 -18.72
C ALA A 153 -3.47 -15.28 -19.88
N ARG A 154 -2.26 -14.91 -20.30
CA ARG A 154 -1.47 -15.64 -21.31
C ARG A 154 -1.16 -17.08 -20.87
N ARG A 155 -0.69 -17.26 -19.62
CA ARG A 155 -0.33 -18.59 -19.10
C ARG A 155 -1.54 -19.50 -18.98
N GLU A 156 -2.68 -18.96 -18.57
CA GLU A 156 -3.92 -19.68 -18.34
C GLU A 156 -4.81 -19.77 -19.59
N GLN A 157 -4.37 -19.17 -20.71
CA GLN A 157 -5.15 -19.05 -21.95
C GLN A 157 -6.55 -18.45 -21.70
N GLY A 158 -6.61 -17.53 -20.72
CA GLY A 158 -7.83 -16.87 -20.30
C GLY A 158 -8.02 -15.50 -20.91
N MET A 159 -9.10 -14.85 -20.55
CA MET A 159 -9.46 -13.50 -20.98
C MET A 159 -9.37 -12.54 -19.79
N LEU A 160 -9.04 -11.28 -20.07
CA LEU A 160 -9.24 -10.15 -19.16
C LEU A 160 -9.92 -9.00 -19.91
N ALA A 161 -10.62 -8.14 -19.16
CA ALA A 161 -11.14 -6.90 -19.71
C ALA A 161 -10.41 -5.71 -19.08
N LEU A 162 -10.03 -4.77 -19.94
CA LEU A 162 -9.54 -3.46 -19.57
C LEU A 162 -10.61 -2.43 -19.91
N CYS A 163 -11.08 -1.69 -18.90
CA CYS A 163 -12.11 -0.69 -19.08
C CYS A 163 -11.54 0.69 -18.78
N PHE A 164 -11.66 1.61 -19.72
CA PHE A 164 -11.33 3.02 -19.54
C PHE A 164 -12.59 3.80 -19.23
N VAL A 165 -12.58 4.58 -18.15
CA VAL A 165 -13.75 5.31 -17.64
C VAL A 165 -13.41 6.79 -17.54
N ASP A 166 -14.18 7.63 -18.18
CA ASP A 166 -14.07 9.09 -18.16
C ASP A 166 -15.38 9.70 -17.64
N LEU A 167 -15.28 10.65 -16.73
CA LEU A 167 -16.45 11.28 -16.12
C LEU A 167 -17.00 12.39 -17.01
N ASP A 168 -18.25 12.24 -17.41
CA ASP A 168 -18.89 13.21 -18.27
C ASP A 168 -19.10 14.54 -17.51
N LYS A 169 -18.74 15.65 -18.16
CA LYS A 169 -18.98 17.01 -17.65
C LYS A 169 -18.35 17.33 -16.28
N PHE A 170 -17.32 16.59 -15.88
CA PHE A 170 -16.62 16.82 -14.61
C PHE A 170 -16.13 18.26 -14.48
N LYS A 171 -15.63 18.86 -15.57
CA LYS A 171 -15.21 20.27 -15.59
C LYS A 171 -16.35 21.24 -15.25
N GLU A 172 -17.58 20.97 -15.73
CA GLU A 172 -18.74 21.81 -15.40
C GLU A 172 -19.07 21.78 -13.91
N VAL A 173 -18.86 20.66 -13.23
CA VAL A 173 -19.04 20.54 -11.77
C VAL A 173 -18.02 21.43 -11.05
N ASN A 174 -16.75 21.37 -11.42
CA ASN A 174 -15.72 22.23 -10.87
C ASN A 174 -16.01 23.73 -11.10
N ASP A 175 -16.36 24.09 -12.34
CA ASP A 175 -16.60 25.48 -12.72
C ASP A 175 -17.82 26.06 -11.99
N ARG A 176 -18.86 25.25 -11.70
CA ARG A 176 -20.11 25.68 -11.06
C ARG A 176 -20.07 25.62 -9.53
N HIS A 177 -19.42 24.62 -8.95
CA HIS A 177 -19.48 24.30 -7.52
C HIS A 177 -18.13 24.37 -6.80
N GLY A 178 -17.04 24.65 -7.56
CA GLY A 178 -15.67 24.73 -7.04
C GLY A 178 -14.97 23.37 -6.92
N HIS A 179 -13.65 23.41 -6.75
CA HIS A 179 -12.80 22.20 -6.69
C HIS A 179 -13.17 21.25 -5.55
N ALA A 180 -13.62 21.76 -4.39
CA ALA A 180 -14.05 20.91 -3.29
C ALA A 180 -15.26 20.01 -3.64
N ALA A 181 -16.17 20.50 -4.50
CA ALA A 181 -17.25 19.69 -5.03
C ALA A 181 -16.74 18.64 -6.02
N GLY A 182 -15.76 18.99 -6.85
CA GLY A 182 -15.10 18.06 -7.76
C GLY A 182 -14.31 16.98 -7.03
N ASP A 183 -13.63 17.31 -5.96
CA ASP A 183 -12.91 16.34 -5.13
C ASP A 183 -13.89 15.32 -4.51
N LEU A 184 -15.00 15.76 -3.91
CA LEU A 184 -16.03 14.88 -3.40
C LEU A 184 -16.69 14.05 -4.52
N TYR A 185 -16.85 14.62 -5.73
CA TYR A 185 -17.33 13.90 -6.90
C TYR A 185 -16.40 12.74 -7.23
N LEU A 186 -15.10 12.97 -7.32
CA LEU A 186 -14.09 11.95 -7.61
C LEU A 186 -14.03 10.87 -6.52
N GLN A 187 -14.11 11.24 -5.25
CA GLN A 187 -14.17 10.28 -4.13
C GLN A 187 -15.42 9.43 -4.19
N THR A 188 -16.59 10.03 -4.46
CA THR A 188 -17.86 9.30 -4.60
C THR A 188 -17.82 8.30 -5.76
N VAL A 189 -17.22 8.69 -6.89
CA VAL A 189 -17.00 7.79 -8.03
C VAL A 189 -16.11 6.63 -7.63
N ALA A 190 -14.97 6.91 -7.01
CA ALA A 190 -14.02 5.88 -6.57
C ALA A 190 -14.69 4.83 -5.66
N GLU A 191 -15.48 5.27 -4.69
CA GLU A 191 -16.23 4.39 -3.79
C GLU A 191 -17.24 3.53 -4.55
N ARG A 192 -18.00 4.11 -5.50
CA ARG A 192 -18.98 3.37 -6.30
C ARG A 192 -18.34 2.37 -7.25
N LEU A 193 -17.19 2.72 -7.82
CA LEU A 193 -16.39 1.82 -8.64
C LEU A 193 -15.94 0.61 -7.81
N LEU A 194 -15.29 0.84 -6.66
CA LEU A 194 -14.82 -0.21 -5.77
C LEU A 194 -15.96 -1.12 -5.29
N TYR A 195 -17.08 -0.54 -4.86
CA TYR A 195 -18.23 -1.32 -4.38
C TYR A 195 -18.88 -2.18 -5.47
N SER A 196 -18.69 -1.84 -6.74
CA SER A 196 -19.31 -2.52 -7.88
C SER A 196 -18.42 -3.60 -8.49
N MET A 197 -17.14 -3.63 -8.16
CA MET A 197 -16.14 -4.57 -8.66
C MET A 197 -15.88 -5.69 -7.65
N ARG A 198 -15.35 -6.82 -8.13
CA ARG A 198 -14.93 -7.95 -7.30
C ARG A 198 -13.59 -7.60 -6.61
N GLU A 199 -13.29 -8.27 -5.52
CA GLU A 199 -12.00 -8.12 -4.82
C GLU A 199 -10.79 -8.45 -5.73
N THR A 200 -10.98 -9.32 -6.70
CA THR A 200 -9.96 -9.70 -7.69
C THR A 200 -9.74 -8.64 -8.77
N ASP A 201 -10.71 -7.75 -8.97
CA ASP A 201 -10.60 -6.70 -9.99
C ASP A 201 -9.76 -5.53 -9.47
N THR A 202 -9.11 -4.82 -10.37
CA THR A 202 -8.36 -3.62 -10.02
C THR A 202 -9.08 -2.38 -10.53
N VAL A 203 -9.38 -1.46 -9.63
CA VAL A 203 -9.83 -0.10 -9.97
C VAL A 203 -8.69 0.87 -9.71
N ALA A 204 -8.39 1.77 -10.64
CA ALA A 204 -7.32 2.74 -10.53
C ALA A 204 -7.75 4.11 -11.07
N ARG A 205 -7.09 5.19 -10.61
CA ARG A 205 -7.23 6.54 -11.16
C ARG A 205 -5.92 6.95 -11.84
N LEU A 206 -6.00 7.32 -13.12
CA LEU A 206 -4.82 7.71 -13.90
C LEU A 206 -4.49 9.20 -13.76
N GLY A 207 -5.47 10.02 -13.42
CA GLY A 207 -5.36 11.47 -13.20
C GLY A 207 -6.64 12.19 -13.64
N GLY A 208 -6.84 13.43 -13.21
CA GLY A 208 -8.04 14.18 -13.57
C GLY A 208 -9.34 13.42 -13.28
N ASP A 209 -10.14 13.22 -14.30
CA ASP A 209 -11.42 12.49 -14.33
C ASP A 209 -11.34 11.09 -14.95
N GLU A 210 -10.12 10.59 -15.18
CA GLU A 210 -9.86 9.29 -15.81
C GLU A 210 -9.66 8.16 -14.79
N PHE A 211 -10.49 7.12 -14.90
CA PHE A 211 -10.36 5.89 -14.13
C PHE A 211 -10.19 4.69 -15.08
N VAL A 212 -9.60 3.63 -14.56
CA VAL A 212 -9.46 2.36 -15.29
C VAL A 212 -9.82 1.19 -14.40
N ILE A 213 -10.34 0.14 -15.02
CA ILE A 213 -10.71 -1.10 -14.34
C ILE A 213 -10.05 -2.27 -15.09
N ILE A 214 -9.38 -3.16 -14.36
CA ILE A 214 -8.94 -4.46 -14.85
C ILE A 214 -9.90 -5.49 -14.28
N MET A 215 -10.60 -6.22 -15.12
CA MET A 215 -11.44 -7.34 -14.72
C MET A 215 -10.72 -8.63 -15.11
N ASP A 216 -10.22 -9.33 -14.09
CA ASP A 216 -9.49 -10.59 -14.27
C ASP A 216 -10.45 -11.79 -14.45
N ALA A 217 -9.95 -12.86 -15.05
CA ALA A 217 -10.64 -14.12 -15.23
C ALA A 217 -12.04 -13.96 -15.86
N VAL A 218 -12.12 -13.18 -16.92
CA VAL A 218 -13.34 -12.98 -17.69
C VAL A 218 -13.66 -14.27 -18.45
N THR A 219 -14.92 -14.71 -18.40
CA THR A 219 -15.40 -15.91 -19.12
C THR A 219 -16.01 -15.51 -20.45
N GLU A 220 -16.86 -14.48 -20.47
CA GLU A 220 -17.54 -13.99 -21.65
C GLU A 220 -17.58 -12.46 -21.68
N GLN A 221 -17.55 -11.88 -22.88
CA GLN A 221 -17.72 -10.44 -23.08
C GLN A 221 -19.04 -9.92 -22.48
N SER A 222 -20.12 -10.71 -22.60
CA SER A 222 -21.44 -10.39 -22.06
C SER A 222 -21.42 -10.11 -20.55
N ASP A 223 -20.61 -10.83 -19.77
CA ASP A 223 -20.49 -10.65 -18.32
C ASP A 223 -19.88 -9.29 -17.99
N VAL A 224 -18.85 -8.90 -18.74
CA VAL A 224 -18.20 -7.58 -18.61
C VAL A 224 -19.20 -6.47 -18.92
N VAL A 225 -19.90 -6.57 -20.03
CA VAL A 225 -20.89 -5.58 -20.47
C VAL A 225 -22.01 -5.43 -19.44
N ASN A 226 -22.57 -6.55 -18.95
CA ASN A 226 -23.63 -6.54 -17.94
C ASN A 226 -23.15 -5.91 -16.62
N SER A 227 -21.95 -6.26 -16.15
CA SER A 227 -21.37 -5.70 -14.94
C SER A 227 -21.19 -4.19 -15.03
N LEU A 228 -20.68 -3.70 -16.17
CA LEU A 228 -20.46 -2.27 -16.40
C LEU A 228 -21.77 -1.50 -16.68
N GLN A 229 -22.79 -2.12 -17.22
CA GLN A 229 -24.13 -1.52 -17.31
C GLN A 229 -24.72 -1.28 -15.91
N HIS A 230 -24.61 -2.27 -15.01
CA HIS A 230 -25.01 -2.10 -13.62
C HIS A 230 -24.20 -1.01 -12.90
N LEU A 231 -22.90 -0.94 -13.17
CA LEU A 231 -22.04 0.14 -12.66
C LEU A 231 -22.54 1.51 -13.14
N LEU A 232 -22.84 1.70 -14.42
CA LEU A 232 -23.37 2.98 -14.95
C LEU A 232 -24.66 3.39 -14.24
N VAL A 233 -25.57 2.46 -14.00
CA VAL A 233 -26.82 2.73 -13.25
C VAL A 233 -26.50 3.18 -11.81
N LYS A 234 -25.55 2.55 -11.14
CA LYS A 234 -25.10 2.96 -9.80
C LYS A 234 -24.41 4.31 -9.80
N LEU A 235 -23.58 4.58 -10.81
CA LEU A 235 -22.92 5.88 -10.95
C LEU A 235 -23.94 7.02 -11.12
N GLN A 236 -25.03 6.80 -11.83
CA GLN A 236 -26.09 7.81 -12.02
C GLN A 236 -26.84 8.19 -10.74
N GLN A 237 -26.70 7.43 -9.65
CA GLN A 237 -27.33 7.80 -8.41
C GLN A 237 -26.77 9.15 -7.93
N PRO A 238 -27.65 10.17 -7.70
CA PRO A 238 -27.15 11.45 -7.26
C PRO A 238 -26.51 11.38 -5.89
N PHE A 239 -25.60 12.32 -5.62
CA PHE A 239 -25.06 12.52 -4.28
C PHE A 239 -25.27 13.98 -3.83
N LEU A 240 -25.15 14.24 -2.55
CA LEU A 240 -25.40 15.55 -1.96
C LEU A 240 -24.07 16.27 -1.72
N TYR A 241 -23.99 17.51 -2.18
CA TYR A 241 -22.94 18.46 -1.83
C TYR A 241 -23.60 19.70 -1.19
N GLY A 242 -23.58 19.82 0.11
CA GLY A 242 -24.36 20.81 0.85
C GLY A 242 -25.86 20.63 0.56
N GLN A 243 -26.49 21.66 -0.03
CA GLN A 243 -27.89 21.63 -0.47
C GLN A 243 -28.06 21.22 -1.95
N HIS A 244 -26.96 21.02 -2.68
CA HIS A 244 -27.00 20.69 -4.11
C HIS A 244 -27.03 19.19 -4.31
N ARG A 245 -27.93 18.74 -5.20
CA ARG A 245 -27.98 17.37 -5.68
C ARG A 245 -27.22 17.29 -7.00
N LEU A 246 -26.07 16.59 -6.99
CA LEU A 246 -25.20 16.42 -8.15
C LEU A 246 -25.43 15.04 -8.76
N ASN A 247 -25.55 15.00 -10.09
CA ASN A 247 -25.65 13.75 -10.85
C ASN A 247 -24.29 13.37 -11.39
N LEU A 248 -24.00 12.07 -11.38
CA LEU A 248 -22.81 11.47 -11.94
C LEU A 248 -23.16 10.83 -13.27
N SER A 249 -22.26 10.90 -14.24
CA SER A 249 -22.30 10.07 -15.44
C SER A 249 -20.89 9.81 -15.93
N ALA A 250 -20.69 8.71 -16.65
CA ALA A 250 -19.41 8.32 -17.19
C ALA A 250 -19.53 7.68 -18.56
N SER A 251 -18.53 7.85 -19.37
CA SER A 251 -18.33 7.14 -20.64
C SER A 251 -17.31 6.03 -20.44
N ILE A 252 -17.64 4.80 -20.85
CA ILE A 252 -16.79 3.63 -20.62
C ILE A 252 -16.41 2.98 -21.94
N GLY A 253 -15.11 2.76 -22.14
CA GLY A 253 -14.57 1.97 -23.24
C GLY A 253 -14.02 0.65 -22.73
N ILE A 254 -14.34 -0.45 -23.41
CA ILE A 254 -13.97 -1.82 -23.03
C ILE A 254 -13.04 -2.41 -24.08
N ALA A 255 -11.89 -2.93 -23.66
CA ALA A 255 -11.02 -3.75 -24.50
C ALA A 255 -10.80 -5.11 -23.84
N LEU A 256 -10.86 -6.17 -24.64
CA LEU A 256 -10.64 -7.56 -24.19
C LEU A 256 -9.29 -8.08 -24.67
N PHE A 257 -8.55 -8.70 -23.78
CA PHE A 257 -7.43 -9.54 -24.14
C PHE A 257 -7.95 -10.97 -24.42
N PRO A 258 -7.49 -11.64 -25.48
CA PRO A 258 -6.50 -11.17 -26.48
C PRO A 258 -7.09 -10.41 -27.69
N ASP A 259 -8.41 -10.30 -27.83
CA ASP A 259 -9.12 -9.93 -29.07
C ASP A 259 -8.85 -8.48 -29.53
N HIS A 260 -8.72 -7.55 -28.60
CA HIS A 260 -8.53 -6.12 -28.88
C HIS A 260 -7.10 -5.64 -28.67
N GLY A 261 -6.20 -6.54 -28.26
CA GLY A 261 -4.79 -6.28 -28.07
C GLY A 261 -4.10 -7.36 -27.24
N GLN A 262 -2.82 -7.60 -27.51
CA GLN A 262 -2.02 -8.59 -26.78
C GLN A 262 -1.04 -7.95 -25.82
N GLU A 263 -0.79 -6.65 -25.94
CA GLU A 263 0.13 -5.89 -25.10
C GLU A 263 -0.61 -4.76 -24.39
N GLN A 264 -0.06 -4.34 -23.28
CA GLN A 264 -0.61 -3.27 -22.44
C GLN A 264 -0.97 -2.02 -23.26
N ALA A 265 -0.03 -1.55 -24.10
CA ALA A 265 -0.23 -0.34 -24.88
C ALA A 265 -1.37 -0.47 -25.90
N SER A 266 -1.51 -1.62 -26.56
CA SER A 266 -2.56 -1.87 -27.54
C SER A 266 -3.95 -1.95 -26.89
N LEU A 267 -4.05 -2.61 -25.72
CA LEU A 267 -5.30 -2.69 -24.95
C LEU A 267 -5.74 -1.33 -24.42
N LEU A 268 -4.80 -0.57 -23.83
CA LEU A 268 -5.09 0.80 -23.37
C LEU A 268 -5.61 1.68 -24.50
N ALA A 269 -4.93 1.67 -25.64
CA ALA A 269 -5.34 2.46 -26.80
C ALA A 269 -6.69 1.99 -27.37
N ALA A 270 -7.02 0.69 -27.29
CA ALA A 270 -8.31 0.17 -27.75
C ALA A 270 -9.44 0.59 -26.81
N ALA A 271 -9.24 0.48 -25.48
CA ALA A 271 -10.20 0.91 -24.47
C ALA A 271 -10.43 2.43 -24.52
N ASP A 272 -9.39 3.22 -24.65
CA ASP A 272 -9.46 4.69 -24.76
C ASP A 272 -10.27 5.11 -26.01
N ARG A 273 -9.98 4.54 -27.19
CA ARG A 273 -10.75 4.81 -28.40
C ARG A 273 -12.24 4.42 -28.26
N ALA A 274 -12.54 3.34 -27.55
CA ALA A 274 -13.92 2.93 -27.31
C ALA A 274 -14.62 3.92 -26.36
N MET A 275 -13.94 4.35 -25.30
CA MET A 275 -14.42 5.38 -24.35
C MET A 275 -14.70 6.70 -25.08
N TYR A 276 -13.79 7.12 -25.94
CA TYR A 276 -13.99 8.34 -26.75
C TYR A 276 -15.24 8.26 -27.64
N LYS A 277 -15.53 7.09 -28.24
CA LYS A 277 -16.78 6.86 -28.98
C LYS A 277 -18.01 6.99 -28.08
N ALA A 278 -17.96 6.41 -26.86
CA ALA A 278 -19.04 6.55 -25.88
C ALA A 278 -19.30 8.04 -25.55
N LYS A 279 -18.25 8.80 -25.32
CA LYS A 279 -18.33 10.22 -24.99
C LYS A 279 -18.95 11.06 -26.13
N HIS A 280 -18.55 10.79 -27.39
CA HIS A 280 -19.06 11.49 -28.56
C HIS A 280 -20.49 11.06 -28.96
N ALA A 281 -20.93 9.89 -28.58
CA ALA A 281 -22.29 9.43 -28.83
C ALA A 281 -23.31 9.91 -27.78
N GLY A 282 -22.91 10.85 -26.92
CA GLY A 282 -23.78 11.53 -25.94
C GLY A 282 -23.41 11.27 -24.47
N GLY A 283 -22.37 10.52 -24.20
CA GLY A 283 -21.94 10.15 -22.84
C GLY A 283 -22.86 9.14 -22.17
N ASN A 284 -22.59 8.83 -20.91
CA ASN A 284 -23.37 7.94 -20.05
C ASN A 284 -23.67 6.58 -20.68
N GLN A 285 -22.67 5.99 -21.30
CA GLN A 285 -22.79 4.71 -22.03
C GLN A 285 -21.44 4.00 -22.10
N LEU A 286 -21.48 2.76 -22.55
CA LEU A 286 -20.28 1.97 -22.77
C LEU A 286 -20.15 1.56 -24.24
N TYR A 287 -18.91 1.40 -24.69
CA TYR A 287 -18.57 0.84 -26.01
C TYR A 287 -17.50 -0.23 -25.86
N VAL A 288 -17.68 -1.34 -26.58
CA VAL A 288 -16.63 -2.35 -26.73
C VAL A 288 -15.75 -1.98 -27.91
N ALA A 289 -14.45 -2.12 -27.76
CA ALA A 289 -13.50 -1.93 -28.85
C ALA A 289 -13.85 -2.85 -30.03
N THR A 290 -13.55 -2.42 -31.22
CA THR A 290 -13.66 -3.26 -32.40
C THR A 290 -12.38 -4.07 -32.56
N GLU A 291 -12.51 -5.36 -32.93
CA GLU A 291 -11.38 -6.24 -33.20
C GLU A 291 -10.31 -5.57 -34.09
N LEU A 292 -9.06 -5.87 -33.80
CA LEU A 292 -7.95 -5.51 -34.69
C LEU A 292 -8.16 -6.32 -35.99
N ARG A 293 -8.73 -5.70 -37.03
CA ARG A 293 -8.67 -6.32 -38.36
C ARG A 293 -7.21 -6.52 -38.70
N ASN A 294 -6.78 -7.78 -38.77
CA ASN A 294 -5.50 -8.16 -39.36
C ASN A 294 -5.52 -7.69 -40.84
N PHE A 295 -4.95 -6.53 -41.10
CA PHE A 295 -4.57 -6.12 -42.45
C PHE A 295 -3.30 -6.88 -42.86
N GLY A 296 -3.47 -8.18 -43.12
CA GLY A 296 -2.34 -9.03 -43.47
C GLY A 296 -2.81 -10.33 -44.06
N GLU A 297 -3.43 -10.30 -45.22
CA GLU A 297 -3.32 -11.31 -46.26
C GLU A 297 -4.03 -10.78 -47.54
N LYS A 298 -3.34 -9.87 -48.23
CA LYS A 298 -3.57 -9.78 -49.67
C LYS A 298 -2.78 -10.91 -50.31
N ASN A 299 -3.43 -12.04 -50.52
CA ASN A 299 -3.00 -13.00 -51.51
C ASN A 299 -2.91 -12.29 -52.86
N TYR A 300 -1.68 -12.08 -53.31
CA TYR A 300 -1.45 -11.92 -54.74
C TYR A 300 -1.35 -13.31 -55.32
N GLY A 301 -2.48 -13.78 -55.92
CA GLY A 301 -2.48 -14.85 -56.91
C GLY A 301 -2.08 -14.27 -58.27
#